data_d343bb75c61a80207a4664d727ff5f5d
#
_entry.id   d343bb75c61a80207a4664d727ff5f5d
#
_cell.length_a   1.000
_cell.length_b   1.000
_cell.length_c   1.000
_cell.angle_alpha   90.00
_cell.angle_beta   90.00
_cell.angle_gamma   90.00
#
_symmetry.space_group_name_H-M   'P 1'
#
loop_
_entity.id
_entity.type
_entity.pdbx_description
1 polymer ?
#
loop_
_entity_poly.entity_id
_entity_poly.type
_entity_poly.pdbx_seq_one_letter_code
_entity_poly.pdbx_strand_id
1 'polypeptide(L)'
;MKKTGVFYHDICGKQAYSSLAMGVQEGFESIEQEGFFTKPNVKWFESRQATEAEIGRLHSQQWIDEVKKTQWWTVSLHSVGGMLGATEKVLKGEIDNALVIAGVGGHHAHRDSAWGGCYFNVISLGIPHARATLNTKRFAIVDTDTHHADGVRDLFMKDDDVLHICFCNSYSWDYDTADRMESSTKMCFPHGSSDETEIRNVEREVPARIKEFKPEMIYWLCGMDTHQDSYGTQALTEKCYPKLAKIIKGVADEVCQGKLIVKTCFNAPPHATRYAAPRIVDCLAETGKYS
;
A
#
# COMPACT_ATOMS: atom_id res chain seq x y z
N MET A 1 -18.14 9.59 -11.08
CA MET A 1 -17.01 9.99 -10.22
C MET A 1 -17.08 9.17 -8.95
N LYS A 2 -15.96 8.59 -8.55
CA LYS A 2 -15.84 7.80 -7.32
C LYS A 2 -15.55 8.70 -6.12
N LYS A 3 -16.09 8.35 -4.96
CA LYS A 3 -15.77 9.02 -3.69
C LYS A 3 -14.43 8.48 -3.19
N THR A 4 -13.40 9.30 -3.18
CA THR A 4 -12.02 8.92 -2.81
C THR A 4 -11.62 9.56 -1.49
N GLY A 5 -11.12 8.73 -0.55
CA GLY A 5 -10.50 9.20 0.68
C GLY A 5 -8.98 9.29 0.55
N VAL A 6 -8.39 10.37 1.05
CA VAL A 6 -6.94 10.48 1.26
C VAL A 6 -6.69 10.50 2.76
N PHE A 7 -5.95 9.50 3.26
CA PHE A 7 -5.65 9.34 4.69
C PHE A 7 -4.21 9.76 4.95
N TYR A 8 -4.04 10.76 5.79
CA TYR A 8 -2.74 11.31 6.14
C TYR A 8 -2.78 11.96 7.52
N HIS A 9 -1.67 11.98 8.21
CA HIS A 9 -1.41 12.78 9.41
C HIS A 9 -0.03 13.40 9.28
N ASP A 10 0.12 14.65 9.69
CA ASP A 10 1.36 15.43 9.58
C ASP A 10 2.60 14.72 10.14
N ILE A 11 2.43 13.91 11.18
CA ILE A 11 3.52 13.16 11.77
C ILE A 11 4.15 12.19 10.76
N CYS A 12 3.38 11.69 9.78
CA CYS A 12 3.86 10.80 8.73
C CYS A 12 4.88 11.48 7.80
N GLY A 13 4.77 12.80 7.61
CA GLY A 13 5.78 13.58 6.90
C GLY A 13 6.92 14.05 7.81
N LYS A 14 6.60 14.49 9.03
CA LYS A 14 7.58 15.09 9.97
C LYS A 14 8.49 14.07 10.65
N GLN A 15 8.03 12.85 10.88
CA GLN A 15 8.75 11.78 11.56
C GLN A 15 8.83 10.51 10.70
N ALA A 16 8.82 10.68 9.39
CA ALA A 16 8.95 9.56 8.48
C ALA A 16 10.34 8.91 8.56
N TYR A 17 10.40 7.60 8.33
CA TYR A 17 11.68 6.89 8.26
C TYR A 17 12.50 7.42 7.07
N SER A 18 13.65 7.99 7.34
CA SER A 18 14.37 8.92 6.46
C SER A 18 14.62 8.46 5.02
N SER A 19 14.91 7.19 4.79
CA SER A 19 15.13 6.65 3.44
C SER A 19 13.82 6.29 2.72
N LEU A 20 12.75 6.00 3.48
CA LEU A 20 11.46 5.56 2.95
C LEU A 20 10.50 6.71 2.67
N ALA A 21 10.81 7.89 3.15
CA ALA A 21 9.80 8.93 3.22
C ALA A 21 10.28 10.26 2.63
N MET A 22 11.16 10.19 1.66
CA MET A 22 11.67 11.39 0.98
C MET A 22 10.56 12.23 0.34
N GLY A 23 9.44 11.62 -0.01
CA GLY A 23 8.34 12.28 -0.71
C GLY A 23 7.01 12.30 0.03
N VAL A 24 6.94 11.88 1.31
CA VAL A 24 5.65 11.78 2.03
C VAL A 24 4.96 13.13 2.15
N GLN A 25 5.65 14.12 2.66
CA GLN A 25 5.09 15.46 2.82
C GLN A 25 4.77 16.08 1.48
N GLU A 26 5.68 16.03 0.53
CA GLU A 26 5.54 16.57 -0.82
C GLU A 26 4.39 15.90 -1.59
N GLY A 27 4.19 14.61 -1.39
CA GLY A 27 3.09 13.89 -2.00
C GLY A 27 1.73 14.40 -1.51
N PHE A 28 1.56 14.57 -0.21
CA PHE A 28 0.34 15.13 0.35
C PHE A 28 0.13 16.59 -0.07
N GLU A 29 1.15 17.44 0.08
CA GLU A 29 1.08 18.84 -0.31
C GLU A 29 0.76 19.02 -1.80
N SER A 30 1.27 18.17 -2.68
CA SER A 30 0.96 18.25 -4.11
C SER A 30 -0.50 17.96 -4.42
N ILE A 31 -1.13 17.03 -3.70
CA ILE A 31 -2.57 16.74 -3.82
C ILE A 31 -3.39 17.98 -3.40
N GLU A 32 -2.99 18.64 -2.31
CA GLU A 32 -3.64 19.84 -1.80
C GLU A 32 -3.44 21.03 -2.75
N GLN A 33 -2.18 21.33 -3.13
CA GLN A 33 -1.83 22.44 -4.03
C GLN A 33 -2.52 22.34 -5.38
N GLU A 34 -2.76 21.14 -5.86
CA GLU A 34 -3.50 20.90 -7.10
C GLU A 34 -5.02 20.94 -6.94
N GLY A 35 -5.51 21.27 -5.75
CA GLY A 35 -6.92 21.55 -5.48
C GLY A 35 -7.80 20.30 -5.40
N PHE A 36 -7.24 19.11 -5.15
CA PHE A 36 -8.06 17.90 -5.07
C PHE A 36 -9.05 17.94 -3.91
N PHE A 37 -8.68 18.52 -2.76
CA PHE A 37 -9.57 18.60 -1.60
C PHE A 37 -10.71 19.64 -1.75
N THR A 38 -10.71 20.42 -2.82
CA THR A 38 -11.86 21.28 -3.18
C THR A 38 -12.90 20.56 -4.03
N LYS A 39 -12.58 19.36 -4.53
CA LYS A 39 -13.49 18.55 -5.32
C LYS A 39 -14.49 17.82 -4.40
N PRO A 40 -15.80 17.77 -4.73
CA PRO A 40 -16.83 17.22 -3.84
C PRO A 40 -16.68 15.72 -3.57
N ASN A 41 -15.96 15.02 -4.41
CA ASN A 41 -15.76 13.57 -4.34
C ASN A 41 -14.37 13.15 -3.84
N VAL A 42 -13.52 14.09 -3.44
CA VAL A 42 -12.22 13.80 -2.81
C VAL A 42 -12.18 14.40 -1.42
N LYS A 43 -11.89 13.60 -0.42
CA LYS A 43 -11.86 14.07 0.96
C LYS A 43 -10.59 13.62 1.68
N TRP A 44 -9.94 14.56 2.35
CA TRP A 44 -8.89 14.24 3.31
C TRP A 44 -9.51 13.79 4.64
N PHE A 45 -8.96 12.70 5.17
CA PHE A 45 -9.22 12.17 6.49
C PHE A 45 -7.92 12.15 7.29
N GLU A 46 -7.91 12.80 8.43
CA GLU A 46 -6.78 12.71 9.34
C GLU A 46 -6.65 11.29 9.89
N SER A 47 -5.47 10.69 9.72
CA SER A 47 -5.21 9.33 10.20
C SER A 47 -5.14 9.32 11.73
N ARG A 48 -6.07 8.60 12.38
CA ARG A 48 -6.04 8.38 13.83
C ARG A 48 -4.88 7.49 14.24
N GLN A 49 -4.60 7.41 15.51
CA GLN A 49 -3.74 6.35 16.03
C GLN A 49 -4.50 5.02 16.07
N ALA A 50 -3.81 3.94 15.71
CA ALA A 50 -4.27 2.59 15.99
C ALA A 50 -4.09 2.27 17.47
N THR A 51 -4.97 1.44 18.01
CA THR A 51 -4.85 0.90 19.35
C THR A 51 -3.94 -0.33 19.36
N GLU A 52 -3.36 -0.66 20.52
CA GLU A 52 -2.58 -1.89 20.67
C GLU A 52 -3.41 -3.15 20.41
N ALA A 53 -4.68 -3.14 20.79
CA ALA A 53 -5.61 -4.24 20.52
C ALA A 53 -5.84 -4.45 19.01
N GLU A 54 -5.84 -3.40 18.21
CA GLU A 54 -5.92 -3.49 16.75
C GLU A 54 -4.63 -4.06 16.16
N ILE A 55 -3.48 -3.60 16.64
CA ILE A 55 -2.15 -4.10 16.21
C ILE A 55 -1.96 -5.55 16.65
N GLY A 56 -2.39 -5.90 17.85
CA GLY A 56 -2.31 -7.25 18.42
C GLY A 56 -3.11 -8.32 17.67
N ARG A 57 -3.98 -7.93 16.71
CA ARG A 57 -4.63 -8.89 15.80
C ARG A 57 -3.65 -9.58 14.87
N LEU A 58 -2.47 -9.02 14.67
CA LEU A 58 -1.46 -9.55 13.74
C LEU A 58 -0.09 -9.72 14.39
N HIS A 59 0.31 -8.77 15.24
CA HIS A 59 1.61 -8.76 15.90
C HIS A 59 1.51 -9.24 17.36
N SER A 60 2.60 -9.83 17.88
CA SER A 60 2.65 -10.23 19.28
C SER A 60 2.78 -9.01 20.22
N GLN A 61 2.36 -9.20 21.47
CA GLN A 61 2.53 -8.17 22.50
C GLN A 61 4.01 -7.85 22.74
N GLN A 62 4.89 -8.86 22.69
CA GLN A 62 6.32 -8.66 22.81
C GLN A 62 6.85 -7.70 21.74
N TRP A 63 6.45 -7.89 20.48
CA TRP A 63 6.87 -7.01 19.38
C TRP A 63 6.30 -5.59 19.54
N ILE A 64 5.05 -5.46 19.94
CA ILE A 64 4.42 -4.17 20.24
C ILE A 64 5.24 -3.42 21.31
N ASP A 65 5.64 -4.12 22.38
CA ASP A 65 6.42 -3.53 23.46
C ASP A 65 7.85 -3.13 23.02
N GLU A 66 8.45 -3.83 22.06
CA GLU A 66 9.73 -3.42 21.45
C GLU A 66 9.57 -2.16 20.60
N VAL A 67 8.55 -2.09 19.76
CA VAL A 67 8.31 -0.92 18.90
C VAL A 67 7.98 0.32 19.74
N LYS A 68 7.30 0.18 20.89
CA LYS A 68 7.04 1.26 21.85
C LYS A 68 8.29 1.97 22.34
N LYS A 69 9.41 1.27 22.41
CA LYS A 69 10.69 1.84 22.88
C LYS A 69 11.39 2.69 21.80
N THR A 70 10.88 2.64 20.57
CA THR A 70 11.48 3.35 19.44
C THR A 70 10.85 4.73 19.22
N GLN A 71 11.60 5.63 18.58
CA GLN A 71 11.08 6.92 18.15
C GLN A 71 9.97 6.80 17.08
N TRP A 72 9.81 5.63 16.49
CA TRP A 72 8.87 5.35 15.40
C TRP A 72 7.49 4.91 15.88
N TRP A 73 7.28 4.78 17.19
CA TRP A 73 6.01 4.34 17.76
C TRP A 73 4.83 5.16 17.26
N THR A 74 4.86 6.47 17.47
CA THR A 74 3.71 7.33 17.15
C THR A 74 3.42 7.38 15.65
N VAL A 75 4.43 7.50 14.80
CA VAL A 75 4.24 7.53 13.34
C VAL A 75 3.71 6.19 12.82
N SER A 76 4.13 5.07 13.43
CA SER A 76 3.61 3.75 13.10
C SER A 76 2.13 3.60 13.47
N LEU A 77 1.70 4.14 14.62
CA LEU A 77 0.30 4.14 15.02
C LEU A 77 -0.59 4.91 14.05
N HIS A 78 -0.15 6.10 13.60
CA HIS A 78 -0.90 6.89 12.61
C HIS A 78 -0.92 6.23 11.24
N SER A 79 0.18 5.60 10.82
CA SER A 79 0.25 4.84 9.56
C SER A 79 -0.74 3.67 9.56
N VAL A 80 -0.78 2.89 10.64
CA VAL A 80 -1.74 1.80 10.80
C VAL A 80 -3.17 2.33 10.92
N GLY A 81 -3.40 3.34 11.77
CA GLY A 81 -4.74 3.91 11.98
C GLY A 81 -5.36 4.49 10.71
N GLY A 82 -4.53 5.08 9.83
CA GLY A 82 -4.97 5.51 8.49
C GLY A 82 -5.44 4.33 7.64
N MET A 83 -4.69 3.22 7.63
CA MET A 83 -5.07 2.00 6.90
C MET A 83 -6.38 1.40 7.43
N LEU A 84 -6.54 1.31 8.76
CA LEU A 84 -7.75 0.77 9.36
C LEU A 84 -8.96 1.66 9.08
N GLY A 85 -8.80 2.99 9.20
CA GLY A 85 -9.86 3.95 8.87
C GLY A 85 -10.28 3.91 7.41
N ALA A 86 -9.33 3.77 6.49
CA ALA A 86 -9.60 3.58 5.07
C ALA A 86 -10.37 2.29 4.81
N THR A 87 -9.92 1.17 5.41
CA THR A 87 -10.57 -0.13 5.30
C THR A 87 -12.02 -0.08 5.77
N GLU A 88 -12.27 0.52 6.93
CA GLU A 88 -13.63 0.69 7.46
C GLU A 88 -14.53 1.48 6.52
N LYS A 89 -14.07 2.65 6.06
CA LYS A 89 -14.89 3.54 5.25
C LYS A 89 -15.19 2.96 3.87
N VAL A 90 -14.21 2.27 3.25
CA VAL A 90 -14.43 1.62 1.96
C VAL A 90 -15.41 0.45 2.11
N LEU A 91 -15.25 -0.42 3.09
CA LEU A 91 -16.13 -1.58 3.29
C LEU A 91 -17.55 -1.19 3.73
N LYS A 92 -17.69 -0.09 4.47
CA LYS A 92 -19.03 0.48 4.82
C LYS A 92 -19.69 1.24 3.65
N GLY A 93 -18.98 1.46 2.53
CA GLY A 93 -19.50 2.21 1.38
C GLY A 93 -19.60 3.72 1.61
N GLU A 94 -18.94 4.26 2.63
CA GLU A 94 -18.84 5.71 2.86
C GLU A 94 -18.00 6.39 1.77
N ILE A 95 -16.96 5.71 1.32
CA ILE A 95 -16.11 6.04 0.17
C ILE A 95 -15.92 4.79 -0.71
N ASP A 96 -15.62 4.98 -1.98
CA ASP A 96 -15.43 3.87 -2.92
C ASP A 96 -14.01 3.29 -2.85
N ASN A 97 -13.01 4.14 -2.65
CA ASN A 97 -11.59 3.79 -2.61
C ASN A 97 -10.78 4.79 -1.78
N ALA A 98 -9.50 4.49 -1.54
CA ALA A 98 -8.66 5.37 -0.75
C ALA A 98 -7.18 5.35 -1.17
N LEU A 99 -6.49 6.46 -0.89
CA LEU A 99 -5.03 6.57 -0.80
C LEU A 99 -4.64 6.75 0.67
N VAL A 100 -3.76 5.89 1.19
CA VAL A 100 -3.19 5.99 2.54
C VAL A 100 -1.71 6.35 2.43
N ILE A 101 -1.35 7.52 2.93
CA ILE A 101 0.02 8.02 2.96
C ILE A 101 0.60 7.74 4.33
N ALA A 102 1.53 6.80 4.40
CA ALA A 102 2.14 6.33 5.63
C ALA A 102 3.56 6.87 5.82
N GLY A 103 3.99 7.06 7.06
CA GLY A 103 5.34 7.51 7.39
C GLY A 103 6.35 6.38 7.63
N VAL A 104 5.90 5.13 7.56
CA VAL A 104 6.72 3.92 7.72
C VAL A 104 6.37 2.90 6.65
N GLY A 105 7.29 1.96 6.37
CA GLY A 105 7.07 0.85 5.45
C GLY A 105 5.88 -0.02 5.87
N GLY A 106 6.10 -1.30 6.04
CA GLY A 106 5.08 -2.20 6.57
C GLY A 106 5.24 -3.63 6.11
N HIS A 107 5.53 -3.87 4.85
CA HIS A 107 5.47 -5.21 4.25
C HIS A 107 6.57 -6.19 4.76
N HIS A 108 7.63 -5.68 5.37
CA HIS A 108 8.67 -6.48 6.03
C HIS A 108 8.40 -6.76 7.52
N ALA A 109 7.25 -6.35 8.05
CA ALA A 109 6.93 -6.64 9.44
C ALA A 109 6.25 -8.00 9.55
N HIS A 110 6.94 -8.93 10.21
CA HIS A 110 6.46 -10.24 10.63
C HIS A 110 5.64 -10.13 11.91
N ARG A 111 5.21 -11.26 12.45
CA ARG A 111 4.49 -11.28 13.73
C ARG A 111 5.30 -10.72 14.89
N ASP A 112 6.59 -11.06 14.97
CA ASP A 112 7.46 -10.83 16.12
C ASP A 112 8.75 -10.08 15.78
N SER A 113 8.90 -9.60 14.55
CA SER A 113 10.08 -8.90 14.07
C SER A 113 9.77 -8.01 12.88
N ALA A 114 10.68 -7.10 12.53
CA ALA A 114 10.62 -6.32 11.29
C ALA A 114 12.00 -5.79 10.91
N TRP A 115 12.13 -5.36 9.65
CA TRP A 115 13.32 -4.71 9.11
C TRP A 115 12.93 -3.64 8.06
N GLY A 116 13.89 -3.01 7.41
CA GLY A 116 13.66 -2.11 6.27
C GLY A 116 12.78 -0.89 6.56
N GLY A 117 12.79 -0.35 7.79
CA GLY A 117 11.92 0.77 8.17
C GLY A 117 10.45 0.38 8.34
N CYS A 118 10.16 -0.91 8.41
CA CYS A 118 8.87 -1.46 8.78
C CYS A 118 8.84 -1.72 10.30
N TYR A 119 7.73 -1.41 10.96
CA TYR A 119 7.53 -1.62 12.39
C TYR A 119 6.30 -2.49 12.62
N PHE A 120 5.19 -2.14 12.01
CA PHE A 120 3.99 -2.96 11.94
C PHE A 120 3.61 -3.17 10.48
N ASN A 121 2.99 -4.28 10.16
CA ASN A 121 2.56 -4.57 8.79
C ASN A 121 1.31 -3.74 8.43
N VAL A 122 1.55 -2.49 8.03
CA VAL A 122 0.51 -1.48 7.82
C VAL A 122 -0.57 -1.98 6.86
N ILE A 123 -0.16 -2.56 5.71
CA ILE A 123 -1.11 -3.03 4.71
C ILE A 123 -1.88 -4.26 5.17
N SER A 124 -1.20 -5.19 5.85
CA SER A 124 -1.77 -6.45 6.29
C SER A 124 -2.76 -6.29 7.44
N LEU A 125 -2.59 -5.29 8.31
CA LEU A 125 -3.46 -5.06 9.47
C LEU A 125 -4.91 -4.73 9.10
N GLY A 126 -5.15 -4.23 7.89
CA GLY A 126 -6.51 -4.04 7.36
C GLY A 126 -7.32 -5.34 7.28
N ILE A 127 -6.66 -6.49 7.00
CA ILE A 127 -7.32 -7.78 6.82
C ILE A 127 -7.93 -8.34 8.11
N PRO A 128 -7.15 -8.59 9.19
CA PRO A 128 -7.75 -9.09 10.44
C PRO A 128 -8.71 -8.07 11.06
N HIS A 129 -8.50 -6.78 10.83
CA HIS A 129 -9.44 -5.76 11.25
C HIS A 129 -10.79 -5.89 10.52
N ALA A 130 -10.80 -5.99 9.21
CA ALA A 130 -12.02 -6.17 8.42
C ALA A 130 -12.74 -7.48 8.75
N ARG A 131 -12.01 -8.57 8.93
CA ARG A 131 -12.55 -9.85 9.34
C ARG A 131 -13.26 -9.79 10.69
N ALA A 132 -12.64 -9.12 11.66
CA ALA A 132 -13.18 -9.01 13.01
C ALA A 132 -14.38 -8.07 13.14
N THR A 133 -14.46 -7.02 12.30
CA THR A 133 -15.41 -5.92 12.50
C THR A 133 -16.44 -5.78 11.38
N LEU A 134 -16.16 -6.28 10.17
CA LEU A 134 -16.95 -6.04 8.96
C LEU A 134 -17.34 -7.31 8.21
N ASN A 135 -17.04 -8.49 8.77
CA ASN A 135 -17.38 -9.81 8.20
C ASN A 135 -16.93 -10.01 6.73
N THR A 136 -15.82 -9.38 6.34
CA THR A 136 -15.20 -9.53 5.01
C THR A 136 -14.14 -10.62 5.10
N LYS A 137 -14.04 -11.50 4.11
CA LYS A 137 -13.20 -12.69 4.18
C LYS A 137 -12.02 -12.67 3.22
N ARG A 138 -12.27 -12.36 1.93
CA ARG A 138 -11.29 -12.55 0.85
C ARG A 138 -10.67 -11.23 0.43
N PHE A 139 -9.34 -11.21 0.44
CA PHE A 139 -8.56 -10.01 0.13
C PHE A 139 -7.47 -10.31 -0.90
N ALA A 140 -7.14 -9.33 -1.74
CA ALA A 140 -5.94 -9.37 -2.54
C ALA A 140 -4.97 -8.28 -2.10
N ILE A 141 -3.69 -8.61 -2.01
CA ILE A 141 -2.59 -7.66 -1.85
C ILE A 141 -1.76 -7.71 -3.13
N VAL A 142 -1.64 -6.58 -3.80
CA VAL A 142 -0.70 -6.35 -4.89
C VAL A 142 0.43 -5.51 -4.33
N ASP A 143 1.66 -5.96 -4.44
CA ASP A 143 2.84 -5.27 -3.95
C ASP A 143 3.78 -4.98 -5.12
N THR A 144 4.09 -3.70 -5.33
CA THR A 144 4.99 -3.22 -6.39
C THR A 144 6.18 -2.44 -5.80
N ASP A 145 6.55 -2.71 -4.54
CA ASP A 145 7.82 -2.29 -3.96
C ASP A 145 8.96 -3.16 -4.52
N THR A 146 10.16 -2.63 -4.59
CA THR A 146 11.31 -3.37 -5.15
C THR A 146 11.68 -4.62 -4.35
N HIS A 147 11.36 -4.61 -3.04
CA HIS A 147 11.73 -5.67 -2.12
C HIS A 147 10.65 -6.75 -2.05
N HIS A 148 11.06 -7.99 -1.82
CA HIS A 148 10.11 -9.05 -1.52
C HIS A 148 9.38 -8.74 -0.20
N ALA A 149 8.05 -8.83 -0.22
CA ALA A 149 7.20 -8.58 0.94
C ALA A 149 7.16 -9.79 1.89
N ASP A 150 8.31 -10.12 2.47
CA ASP A 150 8.54 -11.31 3.32
C ASP A 150 7.62 -11.35 4.53
N GLY A 151 7.40 -10.22 5.20
CA GLY A 151 6.47 -10.11 6.31
C GLY A 151 5.01 -10.38 5.91
N VAL A 152 4.56 -9.87 4.75
CA VAL A 152 3.22 -10.20 4.23
C VAL A 152 3.13 -11.69 3.91
N ARG A 153 4.17 -12.24 3.29
CA ARG A 153 4.24 -13.64 2.92
C ARG A 153 4.15 -14.54 4.15
N ASP A 154 4.97 -14.28 5.17
CA ASP A 154 4.96 -15.02 6.44
C ASP A 154 3.59 -15.00 7.13
N LEU A 155 3.00 -13.82 7.24
CA LEU A 155 1.72 -13.64 7.93
C LEU A 155 0.55 -14.37 7.28
N PHE A 156 0.56 -14.50 5.95
CA PHE A 156 -0.57 -15.08 5.20
C PHE A 156 -0.22 -16.33 4.39
N MET A 157 0.94 -16.94 4.57
CA MET A 157 1.36 -18.10 3.79
C MET A 157 0.32 -19.24 3.80
N LYS A 158 -0.36 -19.45 4.94
CA LYS A 158 -1.36 -20.50 5.15
C LYS A 158 -2.80 -20.02 5.02
N ASP A 159 -3.00 -18.81 4.56
CA ASP A 159 -4.34 -18.20 4.46
C ASP A 159 -4.78 -18.14 2.99
N ASP A 160 -5.54 -19.13 2.56
CA ASP A 160 -6.02 -19.22 1.18
C ASP A 160 -7.07 -18.16 0.80
N ASP A 161 -7.62 -17.43 1.78
CA ASP A 161 -8.50 -16.29 1.54
C ASP A 161 -7.73 -14.96 1.34
N VAL A 162 -6.41 -15.00 1.29
CA VAL A 162 -5.56 -13.85 0.95
C VAL A 162 -4.72 -14.18 -0.29
N LEU A 163 -5.00 -13.50 -1.40
CA LEU A 163 -4.14 -13.50 -2.59
C LEU A 163 -3.02 -12.48 -2.38
N HIS A 164 -1.77 -12.89 -2.56
CA HIS A 164 -0.61 -12.01 -2.53
C HIS A 164 0.18 -12.09 -3.82
N ILE A 165 0.18 -11.02 -4.60
CA ILE A 165 0.93 -10.83 -5.84
C ILE A 165 2.04 -9.83 -5.54
N CYS A 166 3.28 -10.29 -5.52
CA CYS A 166 4.45 -9.47 -5.21
C CYS A 166 5.32 -9.33 -6.46
N PHE A 167 5.58 -8.10 -6.87
CA PHE A 167 6.61 -7.78 -7.85
C PHE A 167 7.88 -7.43 -7.07
N CYS A 168 8.92 -8.24 -7.19
CA CYS A 168 10.14 -8.06 -6.42
C CYS A 168 11.36 -8.58 -7.16
N ASN A 169 12.52 -8.00 -6.90
CA ASN A 169 13.76 -8.49 -7.46
C ASN A 169 14.32 -9.66 -6.66
N SER A 170 14.88 -10.64 -7.41
CA SER A 170 15.55 -11.80 -6.82
C SER A 170 16.83 -11.45 -6.06
N TYR A 171 17.31 -10.21 -6.18
CA TYR A 171 18.55 -9.72 -5.55
C TYR A 171 18.31 -8.88 -4.30
N SER A 172 17.05 -8.73 -3.83
CA SER A 172 16.82 -8.16 -2.50
C SER A 172 17.46 -9.07 -1.44
N TRP A 173 17.94 -8.47 -0.35
CA TRP A 173 18.71 -9.11 0.73
C TRP A 173 17.95 -10.19 1.51
N ASP A 174 16.84 -10.65 1.00
CA ASP A 174 15.96 -11.67 1.55
C ASP A 174 16.61 -13.04 1.37
N TYR A 175 17.39 -13.44 2.35
CA TYR A 175 18.16 -14.69 2.34
C TYR A 175 17.34 -15.95 2.63
N ASP A 176 16.06 -15.80 2.99
CA ASP A 176 15.25 -16.97 3.33
C ASP A 176 14.46 -17.44 2.11
N THR A 177 14.91 -18.54 1.54
CA THR A 177 14.24 -19.23 0.43
C THR A 177 12.86 -19.79 0.80
N ALA A 178 12.58 -19.97 2.10
CA ALA A 178 11.30 -20.48 2.58
C ALA A 178 10.17 -19.47 2.37
N ASP A 179 10.44 -18.18 2.52
CA ASP A 179 9.45 -17.10 2.35
C ASP A 179 9.07 -16.86 0.89
N ARG A 180 9.83 -17.41 -0.05
CA ARG A 180 9.53 -17.34 -1.50
C ARG A 180 8.71 -18.51 -2.01
N MET A 181 8.27 -19.41 -1.15
CA MET A 181 7.40 -20.50 -1.58
C MET A 181 6.15 -19.93 -2.25
N GLU A 182 5.94 -20.36 -3.49
CA GLU A 182 4.76 -20.01 -4.25
C GLU A 182 3.64 -21.02 -3.98
N SER A 183 2.42 -20.53 -4.03
CA SER A 183 1.20 -21.32 -4.00
C SER A 183 0.20 -20.75 -4.99
N SER A 184 -0.97 -21.34 -5.10
CA SER A 184 -2.06 -20.80 -5.92
C SER A 184 -2.50 -19.38 -5.54
N THR A 185 -2.19 -18.94 -4.30
CA THR A 185 -2.54 -17.64 -3.76
C THR A 185 -1.35 -16.77 -3.35
N LYS A 186 -0.11 -17.24 -3.54
CA LYS A 186 1.12 -16.54 -3.15
C LYS A 186 2.12 -16.58 -4.30
N MET A 187 2.35 -15.44 -4.96
CA MET A 187 3.12 -15.37 -6.20
C MET A 187 4.14 -14.25 -6.16
N CYS A 188 5.30 -14.49 -6.80
CA CYS A 188 6.32 -13.48 -7.04
C CYS A 188 6.59 -13.35 -8.55
N PHE A 189 6.75 -12.13 -8.99
CA PHE A 189 7.12 -11.77 -10.36
C PHE A 189 8.28 -10.79 -10.34
N PRO A 190 9.20 -10.86 -11.32
CA PRO A 190 10.27 -9.88 -11.43
C PRO A 190 9.71 -8.52 -11.86
N HIS A 191 10.32 -7.45 -11.35
CA HIS A 191 10.10 -6.11 -11.88
C HIS A 191 10.56 -5.98 -13.33
N GLY A 192 9.88 -5.11 -14.06
CA GLY A 192 10.32 -4.68 -15.39
C GLY A 192 11.58 -3.80 -15.30
N SER A 193 12.37 -3.84 -16.36
CA SER A 193 13.57 -2.99 -16.52
C SER A 193 13.25 -1.60 -17.11
N SER A 194 12.00 -1.28 -17.29
CA SER A 194 11.48 0.01 -17.80
C SER A 194 10.00 0.14 -17.49
N ASP A 195 9.46 1.35 -17.61
CA ASP A 195 8.01 1.60 -17.47
C ASP A 195 7.18 0.66 -18.34
N GLU A 196 7.57 0.47 -19.59
CA GLU A 196 6.82 -0.35 -20.54
C GLU A 196 6.78 -1.82 -20.12
N THR A 197 7.93 -2.35 -19.69
CA THR A 197 8.02 -3.75 -19.25
C THR A 197 7.31 -3.98 -17.92
N GLU A 198 7.38 -3.04 -17.00
CA GLU A 198 6.66 -3.10 -15.72
C GLU A 198 5.14 -3.07 -15.94
N ILE A 199 4.65 -2.11 -16.73
CA ILE A 199 3.23 -1.98 -17.06
C ILE A 199 2.74 -3.27 -17.70
N ARG A 200 3.46 -3.82 -18.68
CA ARG A 200 3.11 -5.09 -19.35
C ARG A 200 3.06 -6.26 -18.37
N ASN A 201 4.02 -6.34 -17.44
CA ASN A 201 4.03 -7.39 -16.43
C ASN A 201 2.81 -7.29 -15.51
N VAL A 202 2.49 -6.11 -15.00
CA VAL A 202 1.34 -5.88 -14.14
C VAL A 202 0.02 -6.12 -14.88
N GLU A 203 -0.12 -5.66 -16.14
CA GLU A 203 -1.31 -5.91 -17.00
C GLU A 203 -1.54 -7.41 -17.25
N ARG A 204 -0.49 -8.18 -17.41
CA ARG A 204 -0.59 -9.62 -17.64
C ARG A 204 -0.97 -10.39 -16.39
N GLU A 205 -0.31 -10.06 -15.26
CA GLU A 205 -0.37 -10.91 -14.07
C GLU A 205 -1.51 -10.54 -13.11
N VAL A 206 -1.75 -9.25 -12.88
CA VAL A 206 -2.66 -8.79 -11.83
C VAL A 206 -4.13 -9.02 -12.20
N PRO A 207 -4.65 -8.57 -13.37
CA PRO A 207 -6.06 -8.73 -13.70
C PRO A 207 -6.50 -10.19 -13.78
N ALA A 208 -5.69 -11.06 -14.40
CA ALA A 208 -6.02 -12.47 -14.56
C ALA A 208 -6.23 -13.17 -13.21
N ARG A 209 -5.31 -12.98 -12.27
CA ARG A 209 -5.34 -13.61 -10.95
C ARG A 209 -6.42 -13.04 -10.03
N ILE A 210 -6.61 -11.73 -10.07
CA ILE A 210 -7.67 -11.10 -9.28
C ILE A 210 -9.05 -11.54 -9.76
N LYS A 211 -9.28 -11.65 -11.08
CA LYS A 211 -10.55 -12.15 -11.65
C LYS A 211 -10.82 -13.60 -11.26
N GLU A 212 -9.80 -14.44 -11.25
CA GLU A 212 -9.92 -15.83 -10.82
C GLU A 212 -10.18 -15.93 -9.32
N PHE A 213 -9.43 -15.18 -8.52
CA PHE A 213 -9.52 -15.21 -7.06
C PHE A 213 -10.79 -14.56 -6.51
N LYS A 214 -11.30 -13.48 -7.13
CA LYS A 214 -12.52 -12.74 -6.75
C LYS A 214 -12.47 -12.22 -5.31
N PRO A 215 -11.53 -11.34 -4.97
CA PRO A 215 -11.47 -10.71 -3.65
C PRO A 215 -12.65 -9.77 -3.44
N GLU A 216 -13.02 -9.56 -2.18
CA GLU A 216 -14.02 -8.56 -1.78
C GLU A 216 -13.41 -7.15 -1.68
N MET A 217 -12.07 -7.07 -1.55
CA MET A 217 -11.29 -5.83 -1.47
C MET A 217 -9.86 -6.06 -1.93
N ILE A 218 -9.26 -5.03 -2.54
CA ILE A 218 -7.88 -5.04 -3.00
C ILE A 218 -7.09 -4.00 -2.21
N TYR A 219 -5.92 -4.40 -1.72
CA TYR A 219 -4.87 -3.52 -1.23
C TYR A 219 -3.74 -3.47 -2.25
N TRP A 220 -3.27 -2.28 -2.56
CA TRP A 220 -2.07 -2.10 -3.38
C TRP A 220 -1.00 -1.36 -2.58
N LEU A 221 0.14 -1.99 -2.35
CA LEU A 221 1.33 -1.33 -1.87
C LEU A 221 2.07 -0.75 -3.07
N CYS A 222 2.00 0.55 -3.20
CA CYS A 222 2.67 1.34 -4.22
C CYS A 222 4.05 1.74 -3.70
N GLY A 223 5.05 0.88 -3.87
CA GLY A 223 6.45 1.22 -3.63
C GLY A 223 6.97 2.09 -4.77
N MET A 224 7.58 3.22 -4.42
CA MET A 224 8.19 4.12 -5.40
C MET A 224 9.73 4.08 -5.34
N ASP A 225 10.31 3.17 -4.58
CA ASP A 225 11.75 2.88 -4.58
C ASP A 225 12.23 2.24 -5.90
N THR A 226 11.30 1.74 -6.72
CA THR A 226 11.56 1.34 -8.11
C THR A 226 11.88 2.50 -9.04
N HIS A 227 11.69 3.77 -8.61
CA HIS A 227 12.00 4.95 -9.41
C HIS A 227 13.50 5.07 -9.70
N GLN A 228 13.85 5.54 -10.91
CA GLN A 228 15.24 5.66 -11.39
C GLN A 228 16.16 6.47 -10.46
N ASP A 229 15.63 7.45 -9.75
CA ASP A 229 16.36 8.31 -8.82
C ASP A 229 16.12 7.91 -7.34
N SER A 230 15.62 6.69 -7.10
CA SER A 230 15.46 6.14 -5.75
C SER A 230 16.51 5.05 -5.46
N TYR A 231 16.36 4.35 -4.35
CA TYR A 231 17.38 3.40 -3.85
C TYR A 231 17.14 1.94 -4.24
N GLY A 232 16.01 1.63 -4.86
CA GLY A 232 15.63 0.26 -5.22
C GLY A 232 16.12 -0.16 -6.61
N THR A 233 15.22 -0.62 -7.48
CA THR A 233 15.58 -1.13 -8.82
C THR A 233 16.08 -0.07 -9.79
N GLN A 234 15.75 1.20 -9.55
CA GLN A 234 16.18 2.33 -10.39
C GLN A 234 15.79 2.19 -11.87
N ALA A 235 14.62 1.62 -12.15
CA ALA A 235 14.21 1.29 -13.51
C ALA A 235 13.05 2.14 -14.04
N LEU A 236 12.23 2.71 -13.14
CA LEU A 236 10.96 3.33 -13.53
C LEU A 236 11.02 4.85 -13.46
N THR A 237 10.20 5.50 -14.28
CA THR A 237 9.94 6.94 -14.16
C THR A 237 8.67 7.20 -13.36
N GLU A 238 8.48 8.44 -12.94
CA GLU A 238 7.26 8.88 -12.25
C GLU A 238 5.97 8.63 -13.03
N LYS A 239 6.07 8.43 -14.36
CA LYS A 239 4.93 8.19 -15.26
C LYS A 239 4.38 6.77 -15.19
N CYS A 240 5.15 5.84 -14.62
CA CYS A 240 4.74 4.45 -14.45
C CYS A 240 3.58 4.34 -13.44
N TYR A 241 3.72 4.93 -12.27
CA TYR A 241 2.81 4.72 -11.14
C TYR A 241 1.33 5.07 -11.41
N PRO A 242 0.98 6.18 -12.09
CA PRO A 242 -0.41 6.44 -12.48
C PRO A 242 -0.97 5.39 -13.46
N LYS A 243 -0.13 4.79 -14.31
CA LYS A 243 -0.55 3.72 -15.22
C LYS A 243 -0.81 2.43 -14.46
N LEU A 244 0.03 2.08 -13.49
CA LEU A 244 -0.22 0.95 -12.57
C LEU A 244 -1.53 1.17 -11.79
N ALA A 245 -1.76 2.38 -11.29
CA ALA A 245 -3.02 2.74 -10.63
C ALA A 245 -4.24 2.48 -11.52
N LYS A 246 -4.17 2.84 -12.80
CA LYS A 246 -5.25 2.63 -13.76
C LYS A 246 -5.55 1.16 -14.00
N ILE A 247 -4.52 0.30 -14.10
CA ILE A 247 -4.68 -1.14 -14.29
C ILE A 247 -5.33 -1.77 -13.05
N ILE A 248 -4.78 -1.49 -11.86
CA ILE A 248 -5.24 -2.11 -10.61
C ILE A 248 -6.65 -1.61 -10.25
N LYS A 249 -6.92 -0.31 -10.45
CA LYS A 249 -8.26 0.24 -10.28
C LYS A 249 -9.26 -0.39 -11.26
N GLY A 250 -8.87 -0.55 -12.51
CA GLY A 250 -9.75 -1.15 -13.52
C GLY A 250 -10.22 -2.54 -13.13
N VAL A 251 -9.33 -3.40 -12.65
CA VAL A 251 -9.72 -4.73 -12.18
C VAL A 251 -10.49 -4.67 -10.86
N ALA A 252 -10.20 -3.71 -9.97
CA ALA A 252 -10.99 -3.52 -8.74
C ALA A 252 -12.44 -3.10 -9.06
N ASP A 253 -12.64 -2.21 -10.03
CA ASP A 253 -13.98 -1.80 -10.49
C ASP A 253 -14.77 -3.01 -11.00
N GLU A 254 -14.12 -3.88 -11.77
CA GLU A 254 -14.75 -5.06 -12.37
C GLU A 254 -15.09 -6.14 -11.33
N VAL A 255 -14.19 -6.39 -10.35
CA VAL A 255 -14.27 -7.56 -9.46
C VAL A 255 -14.91 -7.24 -8.11
N CYS A 256 -14.59 -6.08 -7.52
CA CYS A 256 -15.02 -5.73 -6.16
C CYS A 256 -15.62 -4.31 -6.05
N GLN A 257 -16.26 -3.82 -7.12
CA GLN A 257 -16.99 -2.54 -7.16
C GLN A 257 -16.09 -1.31 -6.89
N GLY A 258 -14.78 -1.45 -7.17
CA GLY A 258 -13.80 -0.40 -6.96
C GLY A 258 -13.23 -0.32 -5.54
N LYS A 259 -13.48 -1.31 -4.67
CA LYS A 259 -12.92 -1.35 -3.32
C LYS A 259 -11.42 -1.59 -3.36
N LEU A 260 -10.68 -0.50 -3.55
CA LEU A 260 -9.23 -0.45 -3.63
C LEU A 260 -8.68 0.52 -2.60
N ILE A 261 -7.68 0.09 -1.84
CA ILE A 261 -6.86 0.97 -1.02
C ILE A 261 -5.42 0.93 -1.54
N VAL A 262 -4.92 2.08 -1.92
CA VAL A 262 -3.51 2.30 -2.26
C VAL A 262 -2.78 2.73 -1.00
N LYS A 263 -1.76 1.99 -0.58
CA LYS A 263 -0.84 2.38 0.49
C LYS A 263 0.49 2.77 -0.10
N THR A 264 1.02 3.91 0.30
CA THR A 264 2.35 4.34 -0.09
C THR A 264 3.05 5.07 1.05
N CYS A 265 4.38 5.07 1.06
CA CYS A 265 5.21 5.99 1.83
C CYS A 265 5.97 6.96 0.92
N PHE A 266 5.66 6.98 -0.37
CA PHE A 266 6.33 7.87 -1.34
C PHE A 266 7.86 7.84 -1.21
N ASN A 267 8.42 6.62 -1.20
CA ASN A 267 9.84 6.33 -1.09
C ASN A 267 10.62 6.66 -2.40
N ALA A 268 10.37 7.84 -2.95
CA ALA A 268 10.99 8.40 -4.15
C ALA A 268 11.27 9.91 -3.96
N PRO A 269 12.14 10.50 -4.79
CA PRO A 269 12.43 11.93 -4.72
C PRO A 269 11.18 12.81 -4.84
N PRO A 270 11.20 14.03 -4.26
CA PRO A 270 10.06 14.95 -4.27
C PRO A 270 9.44 15.20 -5.64
N HIS A 271 10.24 15.34 -6.69
CA HIS A 271 9.72 15.59 -8.05
C HIS A 271 8.86 14.43 -8.57
N ALA A 272 9.30 13.19 -8.33
CA ALA A 272 8.57 11.99 -8.73
C ALA A 272 7.25 11.87 -7.96
N THR A 273 7.31 12.13 -6.66
CA THR A 273 6.13 12.08 -5.77
C THR A 273 5.11 13.15 -6.11
N ARG A 274 5.55 14.40 -6.33
CA ARG A 274 4.69 15.51 -6.76
C ARG A 274 4.01 15.24 -8.09
N TYR A 275 4.61 14.48 -8.97
CA TYR A 275 4.00 14.05 -10.21
C TYR A 275 2.98 12.92 -9.99
N ALA A 276 3.36 11.88 -9.27
CA ALA A 276 2.58 10.65 -9.17
C ALA A 276 1.36 10.79 -8.22
N ALA A 277 1.52 11.44 -7.05
CA ALA A 277 0.49 11.48 -6.02
C ALA A 277 -0.84 12.08 -6.51
N PRO A 278 -0.88 13.28 -7.12
CA PRO A 278 -2.13 13.85 -7.61
C PRO A 278 -2.75 13.02 -8.74
N ARG A 279 -1.94 12.37 -9.58
CA ARG A 279 -2.42 11.53 -10.69
C ARG A 279 -3.00 10.21 -10.22
N ILE A 280 -2.47 9.64 -9.15
CA ILE A 280 -3.07 8.48 -8.49
C ILE A 280 -4.44 8.87 -7.91
N VAL A 281 -4.55 10.02 -7.23
CA VAL A 281 -5.83 10.52 -6.70
C VAL A 281 -6.83 10.81 -7.84
N ASP A 282 -6.38 11.42 -8.93
CA ASP A 282 -7.23 11.64 -10.12
C ASP A 282 -7.78 10.34 -10.69
N CYS A 283 -6.92 9.34 -10.82
CA CYS A 283 -7.30 8.01 -11.28
C CYS A 283 -8.35 7.37 -10.34
N LEU A 284 -8.12 7.39 -9.03
CA LEU A 284 -9.04 6.83 -8.05
C LEU A 284 -10.40 7.54 -8.03
N ALA A 285 -10.40 8.87 -8.07
CA ALA A 285 -11.57 9.72 -7.96
C ALA A 285 -12.30 9.97 -9.31
N GLU A 286 -11.68 9.59 -10.43
CA GLU A 286 -12.21 9.80 -11.79
C GLU A 286 -12.53 11.29 -12.05
N THR A 287 -11.63 12.18 -11.62
CA THR A 287 -11.91 13.63 -11.78
C THR A 287 -11.61 14.13 -13.19
N GLY A 288 -10.86 13.38 -14.00
CA GLY A 288 -10.52 13.73 -15.36
C GLY A 288 -9.55 14.89 -15.49
N LYS A 289 -8.79 15.19 -14.44
CA LYS A 289 -7.84 16.31 -14.46
C LYS A 289 -6.62 16.01 -15.33
N TYR A 290 -6.22 14.75 -15.42
CA TYR A 290 -5.04 14.28 -16.17
C TYR A 290 -5.37 13.26 -17.25
N SER A 291 -6.64 13.02 -17.54
CA SER A 291 -7.11 12.10 -18.59
C SER A 291 -7.12 12.75 -19.98
#